data_4e1e1475ce3ad79eb1e3c7091ad16293
#
_entry.id   4e1e1475ce3ad79eb1e3c7091ad16293
#
_cell.length_a   1.000
_cell.length_b   1.000
_cell.length_c   1.000
_cell.angle_alpha   90.00
_cell.angle_beta   90.00
_cell.angle_gamma   90.00
#
_symmetry.space_group_name_H-M   'P 1'
#
loop_
_entity.id
_entity.type
_entity.pdbx_description
1 polymer ?
#
loop_
_entity_poly.entity_id
_entity_poly.type
_entity_poly.pdbx_seq_one_letter_code
_entity_poly.pdbx_strand_id
1 'polypeptide(L)'
;MQTDIFEYLYPRFKIDKPIRLIELFAGIGSQAKALKRIGVDFEHYKVVEFDKYAIKSYNAIHGTSFETIDITHTHANDLDICNTDNYTFILTYSFPCQDLSIAGKGKGMQKGSGTRSGLLWEVERILNECDELPQVLLMENVPQVHSKKNIEHFKKWIDFLETKGYRNHWQDLNAKDYGIPQNRKRCFMISILGDYKYEFPQPFELKLRLKDVLEGEVDEKYYINDGKLNNIVSKNQLGYLSGGKWDKINESCRRYHDVNKTSPTIHTCQGGNTEPKILVPEDTKKGYKEAYCGDGIYINRPHQKRGTVQRSMIQTLKTSCADVGVVTNNLRIRKLTPLECWRLMGFDDSDFHKAELFNSNTQLYKQAGNSIVVNVLEAIFKMMF
;
A
#
# COMPACT_ATOMS: atom_id res chain seq x y z
N MET A 1 -36.69 11.56 14.58
CA MET A 1 -35.63 11.15 13.62
C MET A 1 -35.95 11.82 12.30
N GLN A 2 -35.28 12.89 11.98
CA GLN A 2 -35.37 13.51 10.66
C GLN A 2 -34.51 12.66 9.73
N THR A 3 -35.11 11.76 8.99
CA THR A 3 -34.46 11.05 7.89
C THR A 3 -34.11 12.10 6.84
N ASP A 4 -32.82 12.20 6.53
CA ASP A 4 -32.30 13.17 5.57
C ASP A 4 -32.97 12.90 4.20
N ILE A 5 -33.68 13.90 3.67
CA ILE A 5 -34.36 13.83 2.34
C ILE A 5 -33.38 13.34 1.26
N PHE A 6 -32.07 13.59 1.41
CA PHE A 6 -31.02 13.09 0.54
C PHE A 6 -30.82 11.56 0.63
N GLU A 7 -31.21 10.88 1.70
CA GLU A 7 -31.18 9.42 1.80
C GLU A 7 -32.21 8.74 0.89
N TYR A 8 -33.35 9.40 0.65
CA TYR A 8 -34.39 8.91 -0.25
C TYR A 8 -34.10 9.14 -1.74
N LEU A 9 -33.25 10.12 -2.08
CA LEU A 9 -32.97 10.49 -3.46
C LEU A 9 -31.95 9.58 -4.16
N TYR A 10 -31.09 8.88 -3.41
CA TYR A 10 -30.03 8.05 -3.98
C TYR A 10 -29.92 6.73 -3.22
N PRO A 11 -30.35 5.60 -3.79
CA PRO A 11 -30.23 4.30 -3.15
C PRO A 11 -28.77 3.90 -3.01
N ARG A 12 -28.46 3.10 -1.98
CA ARG A 12 -27.14 2.49 -1.84
C ARG A 12 -26.96 1.45 -2.94
N PHE A 13 -25.83 1.50 -3.61
CA PHE A 13 -25.48 0.50 -4.63
C PHE A 13 -25.23 -0.86 -3.99
N LYS A 14 -25.78 -1.90 -4.60
CA LYS A 14 -25.51 -3.31 -4.25
C LYS A 14 -25.30 -4.12 -5.51
N ILE A 15 -24.37 -5.05 -5.44
CA ILE A 15 -24.10 -6.00 -6.52
C ILE A 15 -24.97 -7.23 -6.28
N ASP A 16 -25.86 -7.51 -7.21
CA ASP A 16 -26.82 -8.62 -7.18
C ASP A 16 -26.71 -9.59 -8.38
N LYS A 17 -25.85 -9.23 -9.35
CA LYS A 17 -25.60 -10.02 -10.57
C LYS A 17 -24.24 -10.72 -10.51
N PRO A 18 -24.03 -11.80 -11.31
CA PRO A 18 -22.71 -12.40 -11.48
C PRO A 18 -21.66 -11.36 -11.88
N ILE A 19 -20.47 -11.45 -11.31
CA ILE A 19 -19.42 -10.45 -11.46
C ILE A 19 -18.41 -10.88 -12.53
N ARG A 20 -18.09 -9.94 -13.43
CA ARG A 20 -16.95 -9.99 -14.34
C ARG A 20 -15.92 -8.93 -13.93
N LEU A 21 -14.78 -9.40 -13.45
CA LEU A 21 -13.69 -8.51 -13.02
C LEU A 21 -12.76 -8.20 -14.19
N ILE A 22 -12.57 -6.90 -14.45
CA ILE A 22 -11.59 -6.36 -15.40
C ILE A 22 -10.53 -5.61 -14.59
N GLU A 23 -9.27 -6.02 -14.70
CA GLU A 23 -8.16 -5.40 -13.98
C GLU A 23 -7.20 -4.73 -14.97
N LEU A 24 -7.24 -3.41 -15.08
CA LEU A 24 -6.26 -2.61 -15.81
C LEU A 24 -5.11 -2.24 -14.87
N PHE A 25 -3.86 -2.41 -15.34
CA PHE A 25 -2.67 -2.31 -14.48
C PHE A 25 -2.72 -3.32 -13.33
N ALA A 26 -3.05 -4.55 -13.63
CA ALA A 26 -3.47 -5.58 -12.68
C ALA A 26 -2.41 -5.94 -11.63
N GLY A 27 -1.12 -5.75 -11.94
CA GLY A 27 -0.04 -6.18 -11.07
C GLY A 27 -0.10 -7.67 -10.78
N ILE A 28 -0.22 -8.04 -9.50
CA ILE A 28 -0.36 -9.43 -9.06
C ILE A 28 -1.78 -9.79 -8.61
N GLY A 29 -2.80 -8.97 -8.95
CA GLY A 29 -4.21 -9.28 -8.71
C GLY A 29 -4.67 -9.05 -7.26
N SER A 30 -4.36 -7.89 -6.67
CA SER A 30 -4.83 -7.54 -5.32
C SER A 30 -6.36 -7.49 -5.23
N GLN A 31 -7.02 -7.02 -6.29
CA GLN A 31 -8.47 -6.88 -6.36
C GLN A 31 -9.15 -8.25 -6.43
N ALA A 32 -8.67 -9.12 -7.31
CA ALA A 32 -9.11 -10.50 -7.40
C ALA A 32 -8.90 -11.26 -6.07
N LYS A 33 -7.75 -11.07 -5.41
CA LYS A 33 -7.47 -11.65 -4.10
C LYS A 33 -8.45 -11.16 -3.04
N ALA A 34 -8.80 -9.88 -3.04
CA ALA A 34 -9.75 -9.30 -2.09
C ALA A 34 -11.16 -9.86 -2.27
N LEU A 35 -11.68 -9.94 -3.50
CA LEU A 35 -12.98 -10.54 -3.80
C LEU A 35 -13.03 -12.00 -3.36
N LYS A 36 -12.00 -12.79 -3.68
CA LYS A 36 -11.91 -14.20 -3.25
C LYS A 36 -11.92 -14.34 -1.72
N ARG A 37 -11.21 -13.46 -0.99
CA ARG A 37 -11.12 -13.54 0.48
C ARG A 37 -12.42 -13.17 1.19
N ILE A 38 -13.24 -12.32 0.59
CA ILE A 38 -14.59 -12.02 1.14
C ILE A 38 -15.65 -13.03 0.70
N GLY A 39 -15.25 -14.09 -0.03
CA GLY A 39 -16.15 -15.19 -0.43
C GLY A 39 -17.08 -14.85 -1.59
N VAL A 40 -16.76 -13.83 -2.37
CA VAL A 40 -17.53 -13.44 -3.55
C VAL A 40 -17.09 -14.27 -4.74
N ASP A 41 -18.06 -14.85 -5.44
CA ASP A 41 -17.84 -15.53 -6.71
C ASP A 41 -17.77 -14.53 -7.85
N PHE A 42 -16.74 -14.66 -8.70
CA PHE A 42 -16.50 -13.76 -9.84
C PHE A 42 -15.69 -14.45 -10.93
N GLU A 43 -15.83 -13.98 -12.14
CA GLU A 43 -15.01 -14.36 -13.29
C GLU A 43 -13.80 -13.42 -13.40
N HIS A 44 -12.56 -13.97 -13.47
CA HIS A 44 -11.38 -13.23 -13.94
C HIS A 44 -11.55 -12.97 -15.44
N TYR A 45 -12.27 -11.90 -15.79
CA TYR A 45 -12.75 -11.71 -17.15
C TYR A 45 -11.66 -11.18 -18.09
N LYS A 46 -11.03 -10.07 -17.74
CA LYS A 46 -9.93 -9.48 -18.50
C LYS A 46 -8.84 -8.94 -17.57
N VAL A 47 -7.59 -9.11 -17.99
CA VAL A 47 -6.41 -8.65 -17.24
C VAL A 47 -5.46 -7.94 -18.19
N VAL A 48 -5.18 -6.67 -17.93
CA VAL A 48 -4.25 -5.84 -18.70
C VAL A 48 -3.08 -5.47 -17.81
N GLU A 49 -1.93 -6.08 -18.05
CA GLU A 49 -0.67 -5.86 -17.34
C GLU A 49 0.50 -6.11 -18.32
N PHE A 50 1.42 -5.14 -18.42
CA PHE A 50 2.53 -5.22 -19.36
C PHE A 50 3.79 -5.87 -18.76
N ASP A 51 3.90 -5.93 -17.41
CA ASP A 51 5.04 -6.54 -16.73
C ASP A 51 4.93 -8.08 -16.74
N LYS A 52 5.74 -8.72 -17.56
CA LYS A 52 5.79 -10.19 -17.69
C LYS A 52 6.03 -10.93 -16.37
N TYR A 53 6.70 -10.29 -15.41
CA TYR A 53 6.95 -10.89 -14.10
C TYR A 53 5.72 -10.79 -13.20
N ALA A 54 4.97 -9.68 -13.28
CA ALA A 54 3.72 -9.53 -12.57
C ALA A 54 2.66 -10.51 -13.09
N ILE A 55 2.50 -10.65 -14.42
CA ILE A 55 1.57 -11.61 -15.02
C ILE A 55 1.88 -13.06 -14.62
N LYS A 56 3.17 -13.45 -14.56
CA LYS A 56 3.53 -14.78 -14.07
C LYS A 56 3.08 -15.02 -12.64
N SER A 57 3.26 -14.03 -11.76
CA SER A 57 2.76 -14.13 -10.38
C SER A 57 1.24 -14.13 -10.34
N TYR A 58 0.57 -13.26 -11.11
CA TYR A 58 -0.90 -13.22 -11.21
C TYR A 58 -1.45 -14.62 -11.56
N ASN A 59 -0.95 -15.20 -12.65
CA ASN A 59 -1.39 -16.52 -13.12
C ASN A 59 -1.13 -17.61 -12.07
N ALA A 60 0.04 -17.62 -11.44
CA ALA A 60 0.38 -18.60 -10.42
C ALA A 60 -0.52 -18.48 -9.16
N ILE A 61 -0.83 -17.27 -8.72
CA ILE A 61 -1.67 -17.00 -7.54
C ILE A 61 -3.12 -17.40 -7.81
N HIS A 62 -3.65 -16.99 -8.96
CA HIS A 62 -5.07 -17.08 -9.27
C HIS A 62 -5.47 -18.31 -10.08
N GLY A 63 -4.50 -19.07 -10.59
CA GLY A 63 -4.74 -20.27 -11.42
C GLY A 63 -5.25 -19.94 -12.83
N THR A 64 -4.76 -18.84 -13.40
CA THR A 64 -5.13 -18.31 -14.71
C THR A 64 -3.99 -18.44 -15.72
N SER A 65 -4.20 -18.01 -16.97
CA SER A 65 -3.22 -18.11 -18.06
C SER A 65 -3.21 -16.85 -18.95
N PHE A 66 -3.37 -15.67 -18.35
CA PHE A 66 -3.33 -14.40 -19.07
C PHE A 66 -1.94 -14.11 -19.63
N GLU A 67 -1.89 -13.41 -20.76
CA GLU A 67 -0.68 -12.90 -21.36
C GLU A 67 -0.42 -11.44 -20.99
N THR A 68 0.78 -10.94 -21.28
CA THR A 68 1.14 -9.54 -21.10
C THR A 68 0.46 -8.67 -22.14
N ILE A 69 -0.23 -7.63 -21.69
CA ILE A 69 -0.94 -6.69 -22.57
C ILE A 69 -0.57 -5.27 -22.17
N ASP A 70 -0.24 -4.43 -23.17
CA ASP A 70 0.00 -3.00 -22.98
C ASP A 70 -1.32 -2.23 -23.16
N ILE A 71 -1.69 -1.42 -22.18
CA ILE A 71 -2.92 -0.64 -22.21
C ILE A 71 -2.98 0.34 -23.39
N THR A 72 -1.84 0.80 -23.89
CA THR A 72 -1.77 1.70 -25.04
C THR A 72 -2.23 1.06 -26.36
N HIS A 73 -2.28 -0.27 -26.38
CA HIS A 73 -2.75 -1.08 -27.51
C HIS A 73 -4.07 -1.80 -27.23
N THR A 74 -4.66 -1.56 -26.05
CA THR A 74 -5.94 -2.19 -25.64
C THR A 74 -7.10 -1.30 -26.09
N HIS A 75 -8.11 -1.88 -26.74
CA HIS A 75 -9.34 -1.22 -27.15
C HIS A 75 -10.56 -1.76 -26.39
N ALA A 76 -11.68 -1.07 -26.44
CA ALA A 76 -12.91 -1.51 -25.79
C ALA A 76 -13.36 -2.90 -26.23
N ASN A 77 -13.17 -3.25 -27.52
CA ASN A 77 -13.50 -4.56 -28.06
C ASN A 77 -12.67 -5.68 -27.42
N ASP A 78 -11.44 -5.41 -26.98
CA ASP A 78 -10.58 -6.39 -26.28
C ASP A 78 -11.12 -6.68 -24.88
N LEU A 79 -11.76 -5.71 -24.25
CA LEU A 79 -12.38 -5.85 -22.93
C LEU A 79 -13.76 -6.53 -23.00
N ASP A 80 -14.42 -6.52 -24.15
CA ASP A 80 -15.68 -7.22 -24.43
C ASP A 80 -16.76 -6.98 -23.34
N ILE A 81 -16.97 -5.69 -23.01
CA ILE A 81 -17.99 -5.28 -22.03
C ILE A 81 -19.33 -5.31 -22.73
N CYS A 82 -20.12 -6.34 -22.47
CA CYS A 82 -21.42 -6.56 -23.07
C CYS A 82 -22.33 -7.36 -22.15
N ASN A 83 -23.65 -7.30 -22.40
CA ASN A 83 -24.67 -7.97 -21.58
C ASN A 83 -24.68 -7.44 -20.13
N THR A 84 -24.53 -6.14 -19.93
CA THR A 84 -24.54 -5.47 -18.63
C THR A 84 -25.86 -5.61 -17.87
N ASP A 85 -26.93 -6.03 -18.55
CA ASP A 85 -28.20 -6.41 -17.91
C ASP A 85 -28.09 -7.72 -17.12
N ASN A 86 -27.19 -8.63 -17.50
CA ASN A 86 -27.02 -9.96 -16.88
C ASN A 86 -25.79 -10.05 -15.97
N TYR A 87 -24.79 -9.19 -16.16
CA TYR A 87 -23.54 -9.20 -15.43
C TYR A 87 -23.23 -7.84 -14.82
N THR A 88 -22.61 -7.83 -13.65
CA THR A 88 -21.96 -6.63 -13.11
C THR A 88 -20.48 -6.64 -13.49
N PHE A 89 -20.06 -5.68 -14.27
CA PHE A 89 -18.65 -5.46 -14.58
C PHE A 89 -18.03 -4.54 -13.53
N ILE A 90 -17.00 -5.05 -12.86
CA ILE A 90 -16.12 -4.25 -12.00
C ILE A 90 -14.83 -4.02 -12.78
N LEU A 91 -14.57 -2.78 -13.19
CA LEU A 91 -13.32 -2.39 -13.83
C LEU A 91 -12.45 -1.65 -12.83
N THR A 92 -11.25 -2.17 -12.58
CA THR A 92 -10.29 -1.56 -11.68
C THR A 92 -9.10 -1.01 -12.45
N TYR A 93 -8.55 0.13 -11.99
CA TYR A 93 -7.42 0.77 -12.64
C TYR A 93 -6.53 1.51 -11.64
N SER A 94 -5.27 1.06 -11.54
CA SER A 94 -4.25 1.63 -10.65
C SER A 94 -3.07 2.10 -11.48
N PHE A 95 -3.29 3.19 -12.21
CA PHE A 95 -2.28 3.72 -13.15
C PHE A 95 -1.01 4.16 -12.42
N PRO A 96 0.16 4.14 -13.09
CA PRO A 96 1.45 4.41 -12.46
C PRO A 96 1.51 5.75 -11.72
N CYS A 97 1.91 5.73 -10.44
CA CYS A 97 2.00 6.90 -9.57
C CYS A 97 3.37 7.61 -9.60
N GLN A 98 4.32 7.14 -10.41
CA GLN A 98 5.73 7.54 -10.33
C GLN A 98 5.95 9.02 -10.64
N ASP A 99 5.14 9.61 -11.51
CA ASP A 99 5.22 11.02 -11.87
C ASP A 99 4.35 11.92 -10.96
N LEU A 100 3.48 11.34 -10.12
CA LEU A 100 2.68 12.03 -9.10
C LEU A 100 3.40 12.05 -7.75
N SER A 101 4.15 11.01 -7.43
CA SER A 101 4.78 10.81 -6.12
C SER A 101 5.81 11.91 -5.82
N ILE A 102 5.86 12.35 -4.54
CA ILE A 102 6.91 13.25 -4.02
C ILE A 102 8.31 12.66 -4.18
N ALA A 103 8.42 11.33 -4.21
CA ALA A 103 9.69 10.63 -4.44
C ALA A 103 10.04 10.49 -5.92
N GLY A 104 9.15 10.84 -6.83
CA GLY A 104 9.35 10.82 -8.28
C GLY A 104 9.74 12.19 -8.84
N LYS A 105 9.77 12.28 -10.17
CA LYS A 105 10.12 13.54 -10.87
C LYS A 105 9.01 14.61 -10.81
N GLY A 106 7.86 14.30 -10.25
CA GLY A 106 6.73 15.21 -10.09
C GLY A 106 6.23 15.83 -11.40
N LYS A 107 6.31 15.11 -12.53
CA LYS A 107 5.90 15.61 -13.86
C LYS A 107 4.37 15.72 -14.01
N GLY A 108 3.60 15.10 -13.08
CA GLY A 108 2.15 15.16 -13.10
C GLY A 108 1.50 14.13 -14.03
N MET A 109 0.18 14.30 -14.23
CA MET A 109 -0.66 13.39 -15.02
C MET A 109 -1.36 14.13 -16.18
N GLN A 110 -0.74 15.16 -16.72
CA GLN A 110 -1.30 15.97 -17.81
C GLN A 110 -1.55 15.09 -19.05
N LYS A 111 -2.71 15.26 -19.68
CA LYS A 111 -3.07 14.57 -20.94
C LYS A 111 -2.07 14.93 -22.04
N GLY A 112 -1.58 13.92 -22.77
CA GLY A 112 -0.61 14.12 -23.84
C GLY A 112 0.83 14.41 -23.38
N SER A 113 1.14 14.35 -22.07
CA SER A 113 2.48 14.64 -21.54
C SER A 113 3.51 13.53 -21.78
N GLY A 114 3.12 12.35 -22.23
CA GLY A 114 3.96 11.17 -22.35
C GLY A 114 4.50 10.65 -21.01
N THR A 115 3.93 11.10 -19.87
CA THR A 115 4.30 10.61 -18.54
C THR A 115 3.62 9.27 -18.26
N ARG A 116 4.22 8.48 -17.38
CA ARG A 116 3.62 7.20 -16.96
C ARG A 116 2.28 7.40 -16.25
N SER A 117 2.15 8.45 -15.45
CA SER A 117 0.89 8.82 -14.79
C SER A 117 -0.16 9.35 -15.78
N GLY A 118 0.25 9.73 -16.99
CA GLY A 118 -0.63 10.07 -18.12
C GLY A 118 -1.37 8.88 -18.71
N LEU A 119 -1.01 7.64 -18.35
CA LEU A 119 -1.74 6.43 -18.75
C LEU A 119 -3.17 6.36 -18.18
N LEU A 120 -3.55 7.22 -17.24
CA LEU A 120 -4.95 7.43 -16.87
C LEU A 120 -5.81 7.75 -18.11
N TRP A 121 -5.28 8.50 -19.06
CA TRP A 121 -6.03 8.93 -20.25
C TRP A 121 -6.25 7.82 -21.28
N GLU A 122 -5.54 6.70 -21.15
CA GLU A 122 -5.87 5.46 -21.88
C GLU A 122 -7.17 4.84 -21.35
N VAL A 123 -7.43 4.93 -20.05
CA VAL A 123 -8.71 4.51 -19.46
C VAL A 123 -9.84 5.39 -19.99
N GLU A 124 -9.62 6.71 -20.12
CA GLU A 124 -10.57 7.64 -20.77
C GLU A 124 -10.87 7.21 -22.21
N ARG A 125 -9.83 6.91 -22.99
CA ARG A 125 -9.99 6.47 -24.39
C ARG A 125 -10.81 5.19 -24.45
N ILE A 126 -10.48 4.18 -23.67
CA ILE A 126 -11.21 2.90 -23.64
C ILE A 126 -12.68 3.10 -23.27
N LEU A 127 -12.97 3.88 -22.21
CA LEU A 127 -14.36 4.17 -21.82
C LEU A 127 -15.13 4.98 -22.87
N ASN A 128 -14.45 5.76 -23.71
CA ASN A 128 -15.08 6.44 -24.84
C ASN A 128 -15.41 5.49 -26.00
N GLU A 129 -14.63 4.44 -26.18
CA GLU A 129 -14.81 3.42 -27.21
C GLU A 129 -15.88 2.38 -26.83
N CYS A 130 -16.26 2.27 -25.54
CA CYS A 130 -17.23 1.29 -25.06
C CYS A 130 -18.66 1.64 -25.50
N ASP A 131 -19.38 0.66 -26.06
CA ASP A 131 -20.82 0.74 -26.33
C ASP A 131 -21.63 0.56 -25.03
N GLU A 132 -21.26 -0.42 -24.18
CA GLU A 132 -21.80 -0.61 -22.85
C GLU A 132 -20.71 -0.29 -21.81
N LEU A 133 -21.08 0.32 -20.68
CA LEU A 133 -20.12 0.77 -19.66
C LEU A 133 -20.13 -0.17 -18.45
N PRO A 134 -18.96 -0.41 -17.81
CA PRO A 134 -18.92 -1.16 -16.56
C PRO A 134 -19.69 -0.43 -15.46
N GLN A 135 -20.45 -1.17 -14.65
CA GLN A 135 -21.28 -0.56 -13.61
C GLN A 135 -20.46 0.02 -12.46
N VAL A 136 -19.29 -0.54 -12.19
CA VAL A 136 -18.40 -0.11 -11.11
C VAL A 136 -16.99 0.12 -11.63
N LEU A 137 -16.46 1.30 -11.36
CA LEU A 137 -15.05 1.61 -11.55
C LEU A 137 -14.38 1.78 -10.19
N LEU A 138 -13.19 1.18 -10.00
CA LEU A 138 -12.36 1.36 -8.82
C LEU A 138 -10.98 1.88 -9.21
N MET A 139 -10.67 3.11 -8.82
CA MET A 139 -9.34 3.72 -8.96
C MET A 139 -8.56 3.61 -7.65
N GLU A 140 -7.27 3.31 -7.75
CA GLU A 140 -6.32 3.52 -6.64
C GLU A 140 -5.12 4.34 -7.12
N ASN A 141 -4.66 5.27 -6.27
CA ASN A 141 -3.40 5.98 -6.51
C ASN A 141 -2.86 6.61 -5.20
N VAL A 142 -1.71 7.26 -5.28
CA VAL A 142 -1.17 8.06 -4.17
C VAL A 142 -2.02 9.31 -3.90
N PRO A 143 -2.10 9.84 -2.65
CA PRO A 143 -2.86 11.04 -2.34
C PRO A 143 -2.47 12.28 -3.16
N GLN A 144 -1.28 12.28 -3.74
CA GLN A 144 -0.81 13.36 -4.60
C GLN A 144 -1.65 13.54 -5.87
N VAL A 145 -2.48 12.56 -6.22
CA VAL A 145 -3.42 12.66 -7.37
C VAL A 145 -4.35 13.87 -7.22
N HIS A 146 -4.78 14.18 -6.00
CA HIS A 146 -5.63 15.34 -5.70
C HIS A 146 -4.87 16.51 -5.01
N SER A 147 -3.52 16.53 -5.05
CA SER A 147 -2.73 17.66 -4.55
C SER A 147 -2.98 18.93 -5.35
N LYS A 148 -2.65 20.10 -4.79
CA LYS A 148 -2.79 21.40 -5.47
C LYS A 148 -2.22 21.42 -6.91
N LYS A 149 -1.16 20.64 -7.15
CA LYS A 149 -0.52 20.53 -8.46
C LYS A 149 -1.34 19.73 -9.48
N ASN A 150 -2.06 18.72 -9.02
CA ASN A 150 -2.74 17.75 -9.89
C ASN A 150 -4.26 17.87 -9.85
N ILE A 151 -4.81 18.69 -8.95
CA ILE A 151 -6.27 18.79 -8.71
C ILE A 151 -7.06 19.13 -9.96
N GLU A 152 -6.52 19.98 -10.86
CA GLU A 152 -7.18 20.35 -12.11
C GLU A 152 -7.34 19.13 -13.04
N HIS A 153 -6.34 18.25 -13.10
CA HIS A 153 -6.41 17.03 -13.89
C HIS A 153 -7.32 15.99 -13.24
N PHE A 154 -7.32 15.92 -11.91
CA PHE A 154 -8.20 15.03 -11.17
C PHE A 154 -9.67 15.45 -11.32
N LYS A 155 -9.98 16.75 -11.30
CA LYS A 155 -11.32 17.28 -11.60
C LYS A 155 -11.75 16.93 -13.03
N LYS A 156 -10.89 17.17 -14.03
CA LYS A 156 -11.18 16.80 -15.42
C LYS A 156 -11.52 15.32 -15.58
N TRP A 157 -10.85 14.47 -14.80
CA TRP A 157 -11.15 13.04 -14.77
C TRP A 157 -12.54 12.77 -14.17
N ILE A 158 -12.88 13.40 -13.05
CA ILE A 158 -14.20 13.31 -12.42
C ILE A 158 -15.28 13.82 -13.37
N ASP A 159 -15.09 15.02 -13.93
CA ASP A 159 -16.02 15.64 -14.88
C ASP A 159 -16.29 14.72 -16.09
N PHE A 160 -15.22 14.10 -16.63
CA PHE A 160 -15.35 13.12 -17.70
C PHE A 160 -16.24 11.94 -17.30
N LEU A 161 -16.00 11.34 -16.13
CA LEU A 161 -16.80 10.22 -15.65
C LEU A 161 -18.27 10.62 -15.41
N GLU A 162 -18.52 11.84 -14.94
CA GLU A 162 -19.87 12.38 -14.79
C GLU A 162 -20.58 12.52 -16.15
N THR A 163 -19.88 12.94 -17.22
CA THR A 163 -20.46 12.98 -18.58
C THR A 163 -20.83 11.58 -19.09
N LYS A 164 -20.20 10.52 -18.56
CA LYS A 164 -20.53 9.13 -18.87
C LYS A 164 -21.62 8.53 -17.98
N GLY A 165 -22.18 9.33 -17.06
CA GLY A 165 -23.25 8.91 -16.15
C GLY A 165 -22.77 8.25 -14.85
N TYR A 166 -21.49 8.38 -14.51
CA TYR A 166 -20.98 7.87 -13.24
C TYR A 166 -21.15 8.88 -12.12
N ARG A 167 -21.49 8.39 -10.94
CA ARG A 167 -21.40 9.12 -9.68
C ARG A 167 -20.12 8.72 -8.95
N ASN A 168 -19.31 9.73 -8.60
CA ASN A 168 -17.95 9.53 -8.09
C ASN A 168 -17.87 9.76 -6.58
N HIS A 169 -17.25 8.82 -5.87
CA HIS A 169 -16.96 8.89 -4.43
C HIS A 169 -15.47 8.61 -4.23
N TRP A 170 -14.74 9.48 -3.54
CA TRP A 170 -13.33 9.25 -3.30
C TRP A 170 -12.92 9.62 -1.88
N GLN A 171 -11.94 8.88 -1.36
CA GLN A 171 -11.39 9.07 -0.02
C GLN A 171 -9.97 8.53 0.06
N ASP A 172 -9.16 9.16 0.93
CA ASP A 172 -7.85 8.64 1.30
C ASP A 172 -8.00 7.61 2.43
N LEU A 173 -7.56 6.36 2.20
CA LEU A 173 -7.54 5.30 3.19
C LEU A 173 -6.10 4.90 3.54
N ASN A 174 -5.87 4.47 4.78
CA ASN A 174 -4.55 4.05 5.24
C ASN A 174 -4.57 2.58 5.67
N ALA A 175 -3.65 1.76 5.18
CA ALA A 175 -3.57 0.33 5.46
C ALA A 175 -3.60 -0.03 6.96
N LYS A 176 -3.01 0.80 7.81
CA LYS A 176 -3.02 0.62 9.27
C LYS A 176 -4.43 0.68 9.88
N ASP A 177 -5.34 1.36 9.22
CA ASP A 177 -6.73 1.51 9.67
C ASP A 177 -7.61 0.33 9.21
N TYR A 178 -7.01 -0.63 8.48
CA TYR A 178 -7.65 -1.83 7.90
C TYR A 178 -6.86 -3.11 8.18
N GLY A 179 -6.20 -3.19 9.33
CA GLY A 179 -5.62 -4.42 9.88
C GLY A 179 -4.19 -4.75 9.42
N ILE A 180 -3.52 -3.90 8.66
CA ILE A 180 -2.14 -4.11 8.23
C ILE A 180 -1.19 -3.13 8.94
N PRO A 181 -0.13 -3.60 9.64
CA PRO A 181 0.80 -2.73 10.38
C PRO A 181 1.75 -1.97 9.44
N GLN A 182 1.18 -1.31 8.43
CA GLN A 182 1.88 -0.48 7.46
C GLN A 182 1.23 0.90 7.35
N ASN A 183 2.02 1.96 7.48
CA ASN A 183 1.56 3.32 7.24
C ASN A 183 1.60 3.62 5.74
N ARG A 184 0.57 3.12 5.01
CA ARG A 184 0.42 3.27 3.56
C ARG A 184 -0.92 3.93 3.24
N LYS A 185 -0.88 5.23 3.01
CA LYS A 185 -2.06 6.04 2.63
C LYS A 185 -2.22 6.07 1.11
N ARG A 186 -3.43 5.82 0.62
CA ARG A 186 -3.80 5.84 -0.81
C ARG A 186 -5.14 6.50 -1.01
N CYS A 187 -5.30 7.17 -2.14
CA CYS A 187 -6.58 7.67 -2.62
C CYS A 187 -7.29 6.54 -3.37
N PHE A 188 -8.52 6.24 -2.95
CA PHE A 188 -9.43 5.34 -3.64
C PHE A 188 -10.60 6.14 -4.18
N MET A 189 -11.04 5.81 -5.39
CA MET A 189 -12.25 6.37 -5.96
C MET A 189 -13.12 5.23 -6.48
N ILE A 190 -14.39 5.24 -6.06
CA ILE A 190 -15.44 4.37 -6.54
C ILE A 190 -16.37 5.21 -7.39
N SER A 191 -16.51 4.83 -8.65
CA SER A 191 -17.43 5.46 -9.58
C SER A 191 -18.49 4.44 -9.97
N ILE A 192 -19.75 4.75 -9.73
CA ILE A 192 -20.89 3.86 -9.96
C ILE A 192 -21.76 4.46 -11.07
N LEU A 193 -22.07 3.64 -12.06
CA LEU A 193 -22.94 4.05 -13.16
C LEU A 193 -24.38 4.24 -12.65
N GLY A 194 -24.93 5.44 -12.85
CA GLY A 194 -26.24 5.84 -12.33
C GLY A 194 -26.16 6.59 -10.98
N ASP A 195 -27.33 6.94 -10.47
CA ASP A 195 -27.47 7.78 -9.27
C ASP A 195 -27.47 6.96 -7.98
N TYR A 196 -26.34 6.38 -7.64
CA TYR A 196 -26.15 5.58 -6.44
C TYR A 196 -25.24 6.24 -5.42
N LYS A 197 -25.48 5.98 -4.12
CA LYS A 197 -24.57 6.32 -3.02
C LYS A 197 -23.60 5.18 -2.78
N TYR A 198 -22.36 5.56 -2.47
CA TYR A 198 -21.34 4.66 -1.90
C TYR A 198 -20.74 5.32 -0.67
N GLU A 199 -20.58 4.55 0.39
CA GLU A 199 -19.92 4.99 1.63
C GLU A 199 -18.65 4.18 1.83
N PHE A 200 -17.54 4.87 2.09
CA PHE A 200 -16.29 4.19 2.42
C PHE A 200 -16.35 3.47 3.76
N PRO A 201 -15.65 2.32 3.89
CA PRO A 201 -15.63 1.56 5.12
C PRO A 201 -15.03 2.36 6.28
N GLN A 202 -15.60 2.21 7.48
CA GLN A 202 -15.08 2.84 8.67
C GLN A 202 -13.76 2.18 9.10
N PRO A 203 -12.78 2.95 9.62
CA PRO A 203 -11.56 2.42 10.20
C PRO A 203 -11.85 1.50 11.38
N PHE A 204 -10.99 0.49 11.59
CA PHE A 204 -11.04 -0.35 12.78
C PHE A 204 -9.67 -0.46 13.48
N GLU A 205 -9.68 -0.90 14.74
CA GLU A 205 -8.48 -0.98 15.54
C GLU A 205 -7.45 -1.95 14.94
N LEU A 206 -6.20 -1.49 14.81
CA LEU A 206 -5.08 -2.31 14.36
C LEU A 206 -4.63 -3.27 15.49
N LYS A 207 -4.97 -4.53 15.38
CA LYS A 207 -4.55 -5.59 16.33
C LYS A 207 -3.16 -6.13 16.02
N LEU A 208 -2.86 -6.34 14.73
CA LEU A 208 -1.54 -6.81 14.28
C LEU A 208 -0.45 -5.76 14.52
N ARG A 209 0.74 -6.23 14.87
CA ARG A 209 1.95 -5.43 14.99
C ARG A 209 2.99 -5.90 13.97
N LEU A 210 3.99 -5.08 13.66
CA LEU A 210 5.02 -5.46 12.68
C LEU A 210 5.67 -6.80 13.04
N LYS A 211 5.96 -7.04 14.32
CA LYS A 211 6.55 -8.31 14.80
C LYS A 211 5.76 -9.55 14.43
N ASP A 212 4.43 -9.44 14.29
CA ASP A 212 3.53 -10.57 14.03
C ASP A 212 3.58 -11.03 12.56
N VAL A 213 4.16 -10.21 11.67
CA VAL A 213 4.35 -10.50 10.24
C VAL A 213 5.81 -10.82 9.88
N LEU A 214 6.74 -10.72 10.86
CA LEU A 214 8.16 -11.02 10.64
C LEU A 214 8.41 -12.54 10.65
N GLU A 215 9.42 -12.95 9.87
CA GLU A 215 9.95 -14.30 9.92
C GLU A 215 10.81 -14.49 11.18
N GLY A 216 10.77 -15.68 11.80
CA GLY A 216 11.51 -16.00 13.02
C GLY A 216 13.02 -16.05 12.80
N GLU A 217 13.45 -16.72 11.73
CA GLU A 217 14.84 -16.82 11.30
C GLU A 217 15.01 -16.22 9.92
N VAL A 218 16.02 -15.40 9.73
CA VAL A 218 16.29 -14.67 8.50
C VAL A 218 17.78 -14.72 8.18
N ASP A 219 18.11 -14.98 6.92
CA ASP A 219 19.48 -15.03 6.40
C ASP A 219 20.25 -13.73 6.73
N GLU A 220 21.52 -13.88 7.10
CA GLU A 220 22.44 -12.78 7.45
C GLU A 220 22.54 -11.69 6.38
N LYS A 221 22.34 -12.02 5.11
CA LYS A 221 22.34 -11.06 4.00
C LYS A 221 21.31 -9.92 4.14
N TYR A 222 20.26 -10.11 4.95
CA TYR A 222 19.25 -9.08 5.22
C TYR A 222 19.70 -8.11 6.30
N TYR A 223 20.65 -8.47 7.17
CA TYR A 223 21.16 -7.58 8.20
C TYR A 223 22.06 -6.49 7.63
N ILE A 224 22.04 -5.33 8.29
CA ILE A 224 22.83 -4.18 7.90
C ILE A 224 24.19 -4.27 8.62
N ASN A 225 25.24 -4.15 7.86
CA ASN A 225 26.61 -4.14 8.41
C ASN A 225 26.96 -2.81 9.10
N ASP A 226 27.94 -2.85 10.00
CA ASP A 226 28.33 -1.75 10.89
C ASP A 226 28.67 -0.43 10.17
N GLY A 227 29.24 -0.48 8.97
CA GLY A 227 29.58 0.72 8.19
C GLY A 227 28.38 1.56 7.78
N LYS A 228 27.19 0.95 7.63
CA LYS A 228 25.94 1.65 7.30
C LYS A 228 25.18 2.10 8.55
N LEU A 229 25.36 1.43 9.69
CA LEU A 229 24.67 1.75 10.93
C LEU A 229 25.02 3.14 11.45
N ASN A 230 26.26 3.58 11.29
CA ASN A 230 26.73 4.92 11.70
C ASN A 230 25.97 6.08 11.03
N ASN A 231 25.31 5.83 9.90
CA ASN A 231 24.49 6.82 9.21
C ASN A 231 23.00 6.78 9.61
N ILE A 232 22.57 5.70 10.27
CA ILE A 232 21.18 5.43 10.67
C ILE A 232 20.95 5.80 12.13
N VAL A 233 21.94 5.54 12.97
CA VAL A 233 21.89 5.77 14.41
C VAL A 233 22.62 7.06 14.76
N SER A 234 22.15 7.77 15.76
CA SER A 234 22.80 9.01 16.23
C SER A 234 24.26 8.73 16.59
N LYS A 235 25.18 9.56 16.07
CA LYS A 235 26.63 9.52 16.34
C LYS A 235 27.01 9.80 17.80
N ASN A 236 26.06 10.15 18.66
CA ASN A 236 26.33 10.35 20.08
C ASN A 236 26.59 9.01 20.73
N GLN A 237 27.87 8.76 20.90
CA GLN A 237 28.43 7.61 21.59
C GLN A 237 27.78 7.38 22.95
N LEU A 238 27.78 6.11 23.40
CA LEU A 238 27.47 5.63 24.75
C LEU A 238 27.19 6.78 25.72
N GLY A 239 25.94 7.02 26.00
CA GLY A 239 25.56 8.11 26.81
C GLY A 239 24.37 7.77 27.68
N TYR A 240 24.25 8.54 28.72
CA TYR A 240 23.06 8.60 29.53
C TYR A 240 22.17 9.70 28.98
N LEU A 241 20.88 9.44 28.91
CA LEU A 241 19.91 10.49 28.73
C LEU A 241 20.00 11.41 29.98
N SER A 242 20.43 12.63 29.79
CA SER A 242 20.62 13.61 30.87
C SER A 242 19.78 14.85 30.61
N GLY A 243 19.42 15.57 31.70
CA GLY A 243 18.65 16.81 31.64
C GLY A 243 17.19 16.66 32.02
N GLY A 244 16.69 17.56 32.86
CA GLY A 244 15.29 17.68 33.25
C GLY A 244 14.72 16.43 33.94
N LYS A 245 13.69 15.84 33.36
CA LYS A 245 13.04 14.63 33.93
C LYS A 245 13.94 13.40 33.99
N TRP A 246 14.98 13.33 33.15
CA TRP A 246 15.87 12.19 33.08
C TRP A 246 16.80 12.06 34.28
N ASP A 247 17.17 13.17 34.92
CA ASP A 247 18.05 13.19 36.09
C ASP A 247 17.40 12.58 37.33
N LYS A 248 16.07 12.45 37.32
CA LYS A 248 15.27 11.83 38.39
C LYS A 248 15.03 10.34 38.21
N ILE A 249 15.53 9.75 37.12
CA ILE A 249 15.33 8.34 36.75
C ILE A 249 16.64 7.57 37.00
N ASN A 250 16.54 6.33 37.50
CA ASN A 250 17.70 5.48 37.76
C ASN A 250 18.58 5.35 36.50
N GLU A 251 19.91 5.37 36.69
CA GLU A 251 20.89 5.32 35.61
C GLU A 251 20.68 4.16 34.64
N SER A 252 20.36 2.97 35.14
CA SER A 252 20.08 1.78 34.32
C SER A 252 18.94 1.97 33.31
N CYS A 253 17.97 2.83 33.65
CA CYS A 253 16.81 3.16 32.80
C CYS A 253 17.10 4.27 31.79
N ARG A 254 18.24 4.96 31.94
CA ARG A 254 18.66 6.08 31.06
C ARG A 254 19.64 5.65 29.98
N ARG A 255 20.17 4.44 30.06
CA ARG A 255 21.18 3.94 29.13
C ARG A 255 20.56 3.70 27.76
N TYR A 256 21.28 4.10 26.72
CA TYR A 256 21.06 3.65 25.36
C TYR A 256 22.30 2.89 24.86
N HIS A 257 22.11 1.98 23.95
CA HIS A 257 23.15 1.04 23.55
C HIS A 257 23.67 1.37 22.15
N ASP A 258 24.99 1.32 22.01
CA ASP A 258 25.67 1.34 20.74
C ASP A 258 25.41 -0.02 20.05
N VAL A 259 24.88 0.01 18.86
CA VAL A 259 24.57 -1.19 18.05
C VAL A 259 25.81 -2.02 17.68
N ASN A 260 27.02 -1.41 17.81
CA ASN A 260 28.32 -2.07 17.56
C ASN A 260 28.91 -2.71 18.82
N LYS A 261 28.24 -2.66 19.96
CA LYS A 261 28.71 -3.22 21.22
C LYS A 261 27.79 -4.33 21.71
N THR A 262 28.37 -5.20 22.57
CA THR A 262 27.62 -6.26 23.21
C THR A 262 26.43 -5.70 23.97
N SER A 263 25.23 -6.25 23.74
CA SER A 263 24.06 -5.89 24.52
C SER A 263 24.29 -6.16 26.00
N PRO A 264 23.92 -5.25 26.91
CA PRO A 264 23.93 -5.55 28.34
C PRO A 264 22.93 -6.65 28.65
N THR A 265 23.02 -7.21 29.85
CA THR A 265 22.04 -8.19 30.35
C THR A 265 20.62 -7.67 30.16
N ILE A 266 19.81 -8.41 29.40
CA ILE A 266 18.40 -8.10 29.19
C ILE A 266 17.66 -8.46 30.46
N HIS A 267 17.14 -7.47 31.17
CA HIS A 267 16.20 -7.67 32.28
C HIS A 267 14.83 -8.08 31.75
N THR A 268 13.96 -8.54 32.62
CA THR A 268 12.60 -9.03 32.28
C THR A 268 11.69 -8.00 31.61
N CYS A 269 12.16 -6.77 31.35
CA CYS A 269 11.49 -5.68 30.61
C CYS A 269 10.05 -5.40 31.06
N GLN A 270 9.73 -5.59 32.30
CA GLN A 270 8.38 -5.44 32.88
C GLN A 270 7.97 -3.98 33.20
N GLY A 271 8.44 -3.05 32.38
CA GLY A 271 8.09 -1.63 32.52
C GLY A 271 9.21 -0.75 33.10
N GLY A 272 8.97 0.55 33.26
CA GLY A 272 9.92 1.48 33.86
C GLY A 272 11.05 1.99 32.95
N ASN A 273 10.88 1.97 31.61
CA ASN A 273 11.89 2.41 30.63
C ASN A 273 13.18 1.53 30.58
N THR A 274 13.10 0.29 31.01
CA THR A 274 14.22 -0.66 30.99
C THR A 274 14.38 -1.38 29.66
N GLU A 275 13.46 -1.20 28.73
CA GLU A 275 13.50 -1.84 27.41
C GLU A 275 14.70 -1.34 26.59
N PRO A 276 15.48 -2.27 25.99
CA PRO A 276 16.56 -1.90 25.09
C PRO A 276 16.06 -1.08 23.90
N LYS A 277 16.78 -0.01 23.55
CA LYS A 277 16.39 0.91 22.49
C LYS A 277 17.58 1.49 21.75
N ILE A 278 17.35 1.91 20.51
CA ILE A 278 18.30 2.70 19.73
C ILE A 278 17.76 4.11 19.50
N LEU A 279 18.66 5.06 19.26
CA LEU A 279 18.32 6.45 18.96
C LEU A 279 18.47 6.67 17.46
N VAL A 280 17.38 7.04 16.81
CA VAL A 280 17.35 7.36 15.38
C VAL A 280 17.24 8.87 15.21
N PRO A 281 18.13 9.53 14.45
CA PRO A 281 18.07 10.97 14.24
C PRO A 281 16.70 11.41 13.68
N GLU A 282 16.12 12.46 14.28
CA GLU A 282 14.87 13.05 13.82
C GLU A 282 14.88 14.56 14.07
N ASP A 283 14.34 15.35 13.14
CA ASP A 283 14.24 16.81 13.24
C ASP A 283 13.12 17.21 14.24
N THR A 284 13.41 16.99 15.49
CA THR A 284 12.58 17.34 16.66
C THR A 284 13.43 18.14 17.64
N LYS A 285 12.79 18.77 18.65
CA LYS A 285 13.53 19.47 19.73
C LYS A 285 14.54 18.59 20.46
N LYS A 286 14.35 17.24 20.45
CA LYS A 286 15.29 16.26 21.04
C LYS A 286 16.40 15.83 20.08
N GLY A 287 16.28 16.09 18.78
CA GLY A 287 17.21 15.65 17.76
C GLY A 287 17.15 14.15 17.43
N TYR A 288 16.34 13.37 18.09
CA TYR A 288 16.19 11.92 17.88
C TYR A 288 14.81 11.39 18.27
N LYS A 289 14.52 10.17 17.81
CA LYS A 289 13.41 9.34 18.26
C LYS A 289 13.92 7.98 18.72
N GLU A 290 13.35 7.45 19.79
CA GLU A 290 13.68 6.14 20.31
C GLU A 290 13.02 5.06 19.44
N ALA A 291 13.77 4.02 19.07
CA ALA A 291 13.28 2.83 18.39
C ALA A 291 13.55 1.58 19.21
N TYR A 292 12.56 0.70 19.29
CA TYR A 292 12.57 -0.52 20.07
C TYR A 292 12.44 -1.74 19.16
N CYS A 293 12.65 -2.94 19.70
CA CYS A 293 12.39 -4.16 18.95
C CYS A 293 10.98 -4.19 18.36
N GLY A 294 10.86 -4.51 17.09
CA GLY A 294 9.61 -4.51 16.33
C GLY A 294 9.20 -3.17 15.75
N ASP A 295 10.00 -2.11 15.93
CA ASP A 295 9.75 -0.82 15.30
C ASP A 295 10.35 -0.77 13.88
N GLY A 296 9.59 -0.18 12.94
CA GLY A 296 10.08 0.10 11.60
C GLY A 296 10.86 1.41 11.53
N ILE A 297 11.98 1.41 10.82
CA ILE A 297 12.84 2.59 10.65
C ILE A 297 13.23 2.80 9.19
N TYR A 298 13.58 4.04 8.83
CA TYR A 298 14.28 4.31 7.57
C TYR A 298 15.76 3.97 7.69
N ILE A 299 16.29 3.22 6.72
CA ILE A 299 17.69 2.77 6.66
C ILE A 299 18.51 3.37 5.51
N ASN A 300 17.84 3.96 4.53
CA ASN A 300 18.48 4.60 3.38
C ASN A 300 17.70 5.82 2.91
N ARG A 301 17.48 6.78 3.81
CA ARG A 301 16.83 8.07 3.50
C ARG A 301 17.50 9.22 4.24
N PRO A 302 18.70 9.66 3.79
CA PRO A 302 19.48 10.69 4.48
C PRO A 302 18.76 12.04 4.59
N HIS A 303 17.79 12.31 3.72
CA HIS A 303 17.01 13.57 3.73
C HIS A 303 15.69 13.48 4.50
N GLN A 304 15.36 12.31 5.06
CA GLN A 304 14.13 12.16 5.84
C GLN A 304 14.33 12.73 7.25
N LYS A 305 13.70 13.86 7.51
CA LYS A 305 13.85 14.60 8.76
C LYS A 305 12.83 14.24 9.84
N ARG A 306 11.67 13.69 9.47
CA ARG A 306 10.57 13.34 10.39
C ARG A 306 9.95 11.99 10.04
N GLY A 307 9.31 11.37 11.03
CA GLY A 307 8.66 10.06 10.85
C GLY A 307 9.68 8.94 10.62
N THR A 308 10.89 9.10 11.17
CA THR A 308 12.00 8.16 11.00
C THR A 308 11.74 6.82 11.66
N VAL A 309 10.93 6.78 12.71
CA VAL A 309 10.54 5.57 13.44
C VAL A 309 9.02 5.42 13.41
N GLN A 310 8.54 4.23 13.09
CA GLN A 310 7.14 3.82 13.19
C GLN A 310 6.99 2.74 14.26
N ARG A 311 6.29 3.06 15.34
CA ARG A 311 6.06 2.15 16.48
C ARG A 311 5.26 0.93 16.06
N SER A 312 5.85 -0.26 16.19
CA SER A 312 5.23 -1.56 15.87
C SER A 312 4.61 -1.62 14.47
N MET A 313 5.06 -0.76 13.56
CA MET A 313 4.61 -0.66 12.17
C MET A 313 5.80 -0.42 11.25
N ILE A 314 5.56 -0.50 9.94
CA ILE A 314 6.52 -0.12 8.90
C ILE A 314 5.99 1.07 8.08
N GLN A 315 6.89 1.83 7.53
CA GLN A 315 6.60 2.87 6.56
C GLN A 315 6.10 2.27 5.24
N THR A 316 5.56 3.10 4.35
CA THR A 316 5.12 2.65 3.02
C THR A 316 6.24 1.89 2.29
N LEU A 317 5.95 0.66 1.90
CA LEU A 317 6.84 -0.13 1.06
C LEU A 317 6.91 0.45 -0.36
N LYS A 318 8.12 0.55 -0.87
CA LYS A 318 8.41 0.93 -2.26
C LYS A 318 8.89 -0.29 -3.03
N THR A 319 8.98 -0.14 -4.34
CA THR A 319 9.38 -1.22 -5.26
C THR A 319 10.75 -1.84 -4.97
N SER A 320 11.68 -1.09 -4.36
CA SER A 320 12.99 -1.61 -3.96
C SER A 320 13.01 -2.17 -2.55
N CYS A 321 12.06 -1.75 -1.69
CA CYS A 321 12.01 -2.02 -0.23
C CYS A 321 13.37 -1.86 0.50
N ALA A 322 14.32 -1.15 -0.13
CA ALA A 322 15.69 -1.02 0.33
C ALA A 322 15.90 0.15 1.31
N ASP A 323 14.87 0.93 1.56
CA ASP A 323 14.92 2.17 2.34
C ASP A 323 14.26 2.05 3.73
N VAL A 324 13.68 0.89 4.04
CA VAL A 324 13.05 0.60 5.32
C VAL A 324 13.64 -0.65 5.95
N GLY A 325 13.62 -0.73 7.27
CA GLY A 325 14.10 -1.87 8.01
C GLY A 325 13.39 -1.99 9.36
N VAL A 326 13.67 -3.05 10.07
CA VAL A 326 13.11 -3.35 11.39
C VAL A 326 14.22 -3.51 12.42
N VAL A 327 13.96 -3.06 13.65
CA VAL A 327 14.82 -3.30 14.81
C VAL A 327 14.50 -4.68 15.37
N THR A 328 15.52 -5.54 15.52
CA THR A 328 15.38 -6.91 16.03
C THR A 328 15.64 -6.99 17.55
N ASN A 329 15.38 -8.15 18.14
CA ASN A 329 15.58 -8.42 19.58
C ASN A 329 17.00 -8.10 20.08
N ASN A 330 18.02 -8.28 19.21
CA ASN A 330 19.42 -7.99 19.54
C ASN A 330 19.78 -6.53 19.23
N LEU A 331 18.82 -5.67 19.03
CA LEU A 331 18.99 -4.29 18.56
C LEU A 331 19.72 -4.19 17.21
N ARG A 332 19.83 -5.28 16.47
CA ARG A 332 20.32 -5.26 15.09
C ARG A 332 19.24 -4.70 14.18
N ILE A 333 19.67 -4.11 13.10
CA ILE A 333 18.76 -3.59 12.06
C ILE A 333 18.89 -4.49 10.84
N ARG A 334 17.77 -4.89 10.28
CA ARG A 334 17.71 -5.62 9.03
C ARG A 334 16.66 -5.07 8.08
N LYS A 335 16.81 -5.38 6.82
CA LYS A 335 15.76 -5.20 5.81
C LYS A 335 14.65 -6.22 6.05
N LEU A 336 13.47 -5.91 5.59
CA LEU A 336 12.41 -6.92 5.46
C LEU A 336 12.76 -7.89 4.34
N THR A 337 12.32 -9.14 4.48
CA THR A 337 12.38 -10.12 3.39
C THR A 337 11.26 -9.86 2.36
N PRO A 338 11.33 -10.45 1.17
CA PRO A 338 10.23 -10.36 0.20
C PRO A 338 8.92 -10.91 0.77
N LEU A 339 8.95 -12.03 1.50
CA LEU A 339 7.77 -12.64 2.13
C LEU A 339 7.12 -11.69 3.14
N GLU A 340 7.91 -11.07 4.02
CA GLU A 340 7.41 -10.08 4.98
C GLU A 340 6.77 -8.88 4.29
N CYS A 341 7.33 -8.44 3.15
CA CYS A 341 6.73 -7.38 2.33
C CYS A 341 5.39 -7.80 1.74
N TRP A 342 5.22 -9.06 1.30
CA TRP A 342 3.96 -9.59 0.78
C TRP A 342 2.90 -9.70 1.88
N ARG A 343 3.27 -10.21 3.07
CA ARG A 343 2.39 -10.20 4.26
C ARG A 343 1.89 -8.79 4.60
N LEU A 344 2.78 -7.79 4.50
CA LEU A 344 2.42 -6.38 4.71
C LEU A 344 1.55 -5.79 3.59
N MET A 345 1.39 -6.47 2.47
CA MET A 345 0.42 -6.13 1.43
C MET A 345 -0.87 -6.95 1.54
N GLY A 346 -0.97 -7.83 2.54
CA GLY A 346 -2.14 -8.64 2.81
C GLY A 346 -2.22 -9.92 1.98
N PHE A 347 -1.16 -10.33 1.28
CA PHE A 347 -1.08 -11.62 0.61
C PHE A 347 -0.74 -12.73 1.60
N ASP A 348 -1.25 -13.93 1.33
CA ASP A 348 -0.95 -15.11 2.12
C ASP A 348 0.43 -15.68 1.73
N ASP A 349 1.07 -16.41 2.65
CA ASP A 349 2.36 -17.06 2.38
C ASP A 349 2.28 -18.02 1.17
N SER A 350 1.13 -18.70 1.00
CA SER A 350 0.91 -19.57 -0.15
C SER A 350 0.91 -18.84 -1.49
N ASP A 351 0.46 -17.58 -1.54
CA ASP A 351 0.51 -16.76 -2.75
C ASP A 351 1.95 -16.39 -3.08
N PHE A 352 2.71 -16.01 -2.05
CA PHE A 352 4.14 -15.75 -2.19
C PHE A 352 4.91 -16.94 -2.72
N HIS A 353 4.71 -18.12 -2.12
CA HIS A 353 5.41 -19.35 -2.52
C HIS A 353 5.07 -19.79 -3.96
N LYS A 354 3.89 -19.49 -4.46
CA LYS A 354 3.57 -19.68 -5.87
C LYS A 354 4.33 -18.70 -6.78
N ALA A 355 4.42 -17.44 -6.37
CA ALA A 355 5.08 -16.40 -7.17
C ALA A 355 6.61 -16.51 -7.18
N GLU A 356 7.24 -16.94 -6.09
CA GLU A 356 8.71 -17.06 -5.98
C GLU A 356 9.29 -18.12 -6.92
N LEU A 357 8.50 -19.12 -7.34
CA LEU A 357 8.93 -20.13 -8.30
C LEU A 357 9.31 -19.52 -9.67
N PHE A 358 8.78 -18.35 -10.00
CA PHE A 358 8.94 -17.69 -11.30
C PHE A 358 9.67 -16.36 -11.24
N ASN A 359 10.04 -15.89 -10.02
CA ASN A 359 10.52 -14.53 -9.82
C ASN A 359 11.72 -14.44 -8.89
N SER A 360 12.66 -13.56 -9.22
CA SER A 360 13.75 -13.21 -8.30
C SER A 360 13.24 -12.36 -7.14
N ASN A 361 14.00 -12.30 -6.03
CA ASN A 361 13.68 -11.43 -4.89
C ASN A 361 13.47 -9.96 -5.30
N THR A 362 14.22 -9.46 -6.29
CA THR A 362 14.06 -8.09 -6.81
C THR A 362 12.67 -7.88 -7.41
N GLN A 363 12.17 -8.86 -8.17
CA GLN A 363 10.82 -8.79 -8.73
C GLN A 363 9.74 -8.94 -7.66
N LEU A 364 9.94 -9.82 -6.68
CA LEU A 364 9.01 -10.01 -5.55
C LEU A 364 8.89 -8.73 -4.71
N TYR A 365 9.98 -8.03 -4.42
CA TYR A 365 9.94 -6.70 -3.77
C TYR A 365 9.20 -5.67 -4.62
N LYS A 366 9.49 -5.62 -5.93
CA LYS A 366 8.81 -4.71 -6.87
C LYS A 366 7.30 -4.95 -6.88
N GLN A 367 6.90 -6.21 -6.93
CA GLN A 367 5.50 -6.62 -6.92
C GLN A 367 4.81 -6.20 -5.61
N ALA A 368 5.41 -6.47 -4.44
CA ALA A 368 4.88 -5.98 -3.15
C ALA A 368 4.73 -4.45 -3.14
N GLY A 369 5.75 -3.70 -3.56
CA GLY A 369 5.73 -2.23 -3.56
C GLY A 369 4.66 -1.64 -4.48
N ASN A 370 4.39 -2.27 -5.64
CA ASN A 370 3.38 -1.84 -6.60
C ASN A 370 1.95 -2.28 -6.23
N SER A 371 1.80 -3.31 -5.40
CA SER A 371 0.48 -3.86 -5.06
C SER A 371 -0.37 -2.90 -4.23
N ILE A 372 -1.66 -3.12 -4.26
CA ILE A 372 -2.63 -2.52 -3.35
C ILE A 372 -2.77 -3.44 -2.13
N VAL A 373 -2.97 -2.87 -0.95
CA VAL A 373 -3.20 -3.67 0.26
C VAL A 373 -4.55 -4.38 0.18
N VAL A 374 -4.50 -5.71 0.16
CA VAL A 374 -5.68 -6.57 -0.03
C VAL A 374 -6.77 -6.26 1.02
N ASN A 375 -6.40 -6.09 2.29
CA ASN A 375 -7.34 -5.81 3.38
C ASN A 375 -8.14 -4.51 3.18
N VAL A 376 -7.54 -3.48 2.58
CA VAL A 376 -8.26 -2.23 2.26
C VAL A 376 -9.29 -2.49 1.16
N LEU A 377 -8.91 -3.26 0.14
CA LEU A 377 -9.83 -3.64 -0.94
C LEU A 377 -10.98 -4.51 -0.45
N GLU A 378 -10.72 -5.47 0.48
CA GLU A 378 -11.77 -6.25 1.12
C GLU A 378 -12.79 -5.36 1.83
N ALA A 379 -12.31 -4.38 2.59
CA ALA A 379 -13.18 -3.45 3.29
C ALA A 379 -14.02 -2.63 2.31
N ILE A 380 -13.41 -2.15 1.20
CA ILE A 380 -14.10 -1.40 0.13
C ILE A 380 -15.17 -2.27 -0.53
N PHE A 381 -14.81 -3.49 -0.97
CA PHE A 381 -15.74 -4.36 -1.67
C PHE A 381 -16.91 -4.80 -0.80
N LYS A 382 -16.69 -5.10 0.49
CA LYS A 382 -17.77 -5.44 1.43
C LYS A 382 -18.88 -4.40 1.52
N MET A 383 -18.61 -3.16 1.16
CA MET A 383 -19.63 -2.09 1.15
C MET A 383 -20.58 -2.17 -0.04
N MET A 384 -20.32 -3.06 -1.01
CA MET A 384 -21.10 -3.23 -2.24
C MET A 384 -21.99 -4.50 -2.24
N PHE A 385 -21.89 -5.32 -1.18
CA PHE A 385 -22.64 -6.58 -1.02
C PHE A 385 -23.66 -6.60 0.13
#